data_0a9b9fa3612b46f61666b9f1a216b315
#
_entry.id   0a9b9fa3612b46f61666b9f1a216b315
#
_cell.length_a   1.000
_cell.length_b   1.000
_cell.length_c   1.000
_cell.angle_alpha   90.00
_cell.angle_beta   90.00
_cell.angle_gamma   90.00
#
_symmetry.space_group_name_H-M   'P 1'
#
loop_
_entity.id
_entity.type
_entity.pdbx_description
1 polymer ?
#
loop_
_entity_poly.entity_id
_entity_poly.type
_entity_poly.pdbx_seq_one_letter_code
_entity_poly.pdbx_strand_id
1 'polypeptide(L)'
;MTTQNAITWPERYLPGTGDNFVSNEVVVAGLSAADVWRRLVDTSRWESYYDNVADIGFPQGGGPVLTDGIHFSFGTFGFPPLDAHVVEFQVPAEDTPGRLSWTAKQHGTPEERLDVLHAWLVEDLPGGRVRVLTQETQIGRPAAALATERPNPMLNGHQAWLDGLIGAAAE
;
A
#
# COMPACT_ATOMS: atom_id res chain seq x y z
N MET A 1 27.99 2.60 -9.93
CA MET A 1 27.05 2.78 -8.79
C MET A 1 25.70 2.24 -9.24
N THR A 2 25.14 1.29 -8.51
CA THR A 2 23.81 0.72 -8.82
C THR A 2 22.76 1.45 -8.02
N THR A 3 21.72 1.95 -8.69
CA THR A 3 20.61 2.64 -8.04
C THR A 3 19.43 1.67 -7.89
N GLN A 4 18.85 1.58 -6.72
CA GLN A 4 17.61 0.83 -6.52
C GLN A 4 16.42 1.64 -7.04
N ASN A 5 15.37 0.94 -7.46
CA ASN A 5 14.11 1.58 -7.83
C ASN A 5 13.47 2.26 -6.61
N ALA A 6 12.75 3.34 -6.86
CA ALA A 6 12.00 4.07 -5.85
C ALA A 6 10.55 4.24 -6.28
N ILE A 7 9.68 4.58 -5.33
CA ILE A 7 8.29 4.95 -5.61
C ILE A 7 8.27 6.21 -6.49
N THR A 8 7.38 6.22 -7.48
CA THR A 8 7.10 7.38 -8.30
C THR A 8 5.94 8.16 -7.67
N TRP A 9 6.21 9.38 -7.23
CA TRP A 9 5.24 10.19 -6.50
C TRP A 9 4.60 11.23 -7.41
N PRO A 10 3.25 11.27 -7.47
CA PRO A 10 2.55 12.47 -7.95
C PRO A 10 2.90 13.68 -7.07
N GLU A 11 3.02 14.86 -7.67
CA GLU A 11 3.46 16.07 -6.97
C GLU A 11 2.70 16.33 -5.66
N ARG A 12 1.37 16.14 -5.69
CA ARG A 12 0.51 16.35 -4.51
C ARG A 12 0.93 15.51 -3.30
N TYR A 13 1.51 14.32 -3.52
CA TYR A 13 1.81 13.35 -2.47
C TYR A 13 3.29 13.17 -2.19
N LEU A 14 4.12 14.09 -2.64
CA LEU A 14 5.56 14.03 -2.38
C LEU A 14 5.83 13.87 -0.88
N PRO A 15 6.70 12.90 -0.48
CA PRO A 15 7.09 12.75 0.92
C PRO A 15 7.56 14.05 1.54
N GLY A 16 7.05 14.35 2.75
CA GLY A 16 7.38 15.57 3.46
C GLY A 16 6.53 16.78 3.10
N THR A 17 5.62 16.68 2.13
CA THR A 17 4.68 17.75 1.80
C THR A 17 3.29 17.53 2.38
N GLY A 18 3.02 16.35 2.91
CA GLY A 18 1.77 16.00 3.59
C GLY A 18 1.86 16.12 5.10
N ASP A 19 0.84 15.61 5.79
CA ASP A 19 0.71 15.70 7.24
C ASP A 19 1.27 14.47 7.97
N ASN A 20 1.34 13.32 7.30
CA ASN A 20 1.96 12.10 7.81
C ASN A 20 2.63 11.34 6.66
N PHE A 21 3.78 10.75 6.93
CA PHE A 21 4.50 9.90 5.99
C PHE A 21 5.11 8.71 6.71
N VAL A 22 4.92 7.51 6.16
CA VAL A 22 5.54 6.29 6.68
C VAL A 22 6.17 5.48 5.55
N SER A 23 7.24 4.76 5.88
CA SER A 23 7.98 3.91 4.94
C SER A 23 8.37 2.61 5.62
N ASN A 24 8.03 1.49 4.98
CA ASN A 24 8.35 0.15 5.44
C ASN A 24 8.99 -0.65 4.30
N GLU A 25 10.02 -1.41 4.61
CA GLU A 25 10.76 -2.15 3.60
C GLU A 25 11.24 -3.49 4.15
N VAL A 26 11.28 -4.51 3.29
CA VAL A 26 11.89 -5.80 3.61
C VAL A 26 12.60 -6.37 2.37
N VAL A 27 13.68 -7.10 2.61
CA VAL A 27 14.35 -7.95 1.62
C VAL A 27 14.33 -9.38 2.13
N VAL A 28 13.74 -10.29 1.34
CA VAL A 28 13.51 -11.68 1.73
C VAL A 28 14.12 -12.62 0.71
N ALA A 29 14.78 -13.67 1.18
CA ALA A 29 15.29 -14.77 0.33
C ALA A 29 14.20 -15.82 0.12
N GLY A 30 14.25 -16.49 -1.03
CA GLY A 30 13.39 -17.64 -1.33
C GLY A 30 12.01 -17.28 -1.88
N LEU A 31 11.74 -16.02 -2.13
CA LEU A 31 10.51 -15.54 -2.77
C LEU A 31 10.86 -14.72 -4.01
N SER A 32 9.95 -14.68 -4.97
CA SER A 32 10.02 -13.82 -6.15
C SER A 32 9.03 -12.66 -6.05
N ALA A 33 9.26 -11.63 -6.87
CA ALA A 33 8.31 -10.54 -7.02
C ALA A 33 6.92 -11.05 -7.45
N ALA A 34 6.86 -12.05 -8.32
CA ALA A 34 5.60 -12.66 -8.74
C ALA A 34 4.85 -13.34 -7.59
N ASP A 35 5.56 -13.99 -6.66
CA ASP A 35 4.93 -14.62 -5.48
C ASP A 35 4.27 -13.58 -4.58
N VAL A 36 4.95 -12.48 -4.32
CA VAL A 36 4.42 -11.37 -3.50
C VAL A 36 3.27 -10.67 -4.24
N TRP A 37 3.45 -10.36 -5.51
CA TRP A 37 2.47 -9.64 -6.33
C TRP A 37 1.10 -10.31 -6.34
N ARG A 38 1.06 -11.63 -6.53
CA ARG A 38 -0.20 -12.39 -6.53
C ARG A 38 -1.02 -12.18 -5.26
N ARG A 39 -0.36 -12.10 -4.11
CA ARG A 39 -1.03 -11.91 -2.82
C ARG A 39 -1.40 -10.46 -2.57
N LEU A 40 -0.59 -9.53 -3.08
CA LEU A 40 -0.82 -8.09 -2.93
C LEU A 40 -2.05 -7.63 -3.72
N VAL A 41 -2.20 -8.06 -4.98
CA VAL A 41 -3.29 -7.59 -5.84
C VAL A 41 -4.63 -8.29 -5.60
N ASP A 42 -4.64 -9.43 -4.93
CA ASP A 42 -5.88 -10.19 -4.63
C ASP A 42 -6.46 -9.74 -3.28
N THR A 43 -7.37 -8.79 -3.33
CA THR A 43 -7.99 -8.23 -2.11
C THR A 43 -8.80 -9.26 -1.33
N SER A 44 -9.26 -10.34 -1.96
CA SER A 44 -9.97 -11.42 -1.26
C SER A 44 -9.10 -12.16 -0.24
N ARG A 45 -7.78 -11.96 -0.32
CA ARG A 45 -6.81 -12.56 0.60
C ARG A 45 -6.37 -11.64 1.72
N TRP A 46 -6.59 -10.34 1.62
CA TRP A 46 -6.06 -9.36 2.56
C TRP A 46 -6.45 -9.65 4.00
N GLU A 47 -7.73 -9.92 4.27
CA GLU A 47 -8.20 -10.21 5.63
C GLU A 47 -7.62 -11.50 6.21
N SER A 48 -7.10 -12.41 5.38
CA SER A 48 -6.47 -13.65 5.85
C SER A 48 -5.07 -13.45 6.42
N TYR A 49 -4.41 -12.35 6.10
CA TYR A 49 -3.05 -12.08 6.56
C TYR A 49 -2.83 -10.67 7.15
N TYR A 50 -3.87 -9.83 7.15
CA TYR A 50 -3.79 -8.47 7.68
C TYR A 50 -5.09 -8.12 8.43
N ASP A 51 -4.98 -7.92 9.74
CA ASP A 51 -6.13 -7.72 10.60
C ASP A 51 -6.76 -6.32 10.51
N ASN A 52 -6.02 -5.35 9.97
CA ASN A 52 -6.44 -3.94 9.95
C ASN A 52 -7.04 -3.53 8.61
N VAL A 53 -7.78 -4.43 7.99
CA VAL A 53 -8.55 -4.18 6.77
C VAL A 53 -9.88 -4.94 6.85
N ALA A 54 -10.94 -4.31 6.40
CA ALA A 54 -12.29 -4.89 6.41
C ALA A 54 -13.18 -4.24 5.35
N ASP A 55 -14.34 -4.82 5.13
CA ASP A 55 -15.41 -4.23 4.31
C ASP A 55 -14.95 -3.85 2.89
N ILE A 56 -14.16 -4.71 2.26
CA ILE A 56 -13.66 -4.48 0.91
C ILE A 56 -14.81 -4.58 -0.08
N GLY A 57 -14.98 -3.55 -0.91
CA GLY A 57 -16.03 -3.48 -1.92
C GLY A 57 -15.56 -2.89 -3.25
N PHE A 58 -16.31 -3.15 -4.29
CA PHE A 58 -16.04 -2.65 -5.65
C PHE A 58 -17.28 -1.94 -6.18
N PRO A 59 -17.48 -0.65 -5.85
CA PRO A 59 -18.72 0.07 -6.13
C PRO A 59 -19.01 0.25 -7.62
N GLN A 60 -18.00 0.17 -8.46
CA GLN A 60 -18.15 0.26 -9.92
C GLN A 60 -17.99 -1.10 -10.62
N GLY A 61 -17.99 -2.19 -9.85
CA GLY A 61 -17.77 -3.54 -10.37
C GLY A 61 -16.29 -3.91 -10.49
N GLY A 62 -16.04 -5.11 -10.99
CA GLY A 62 -14.70 -5.69 -11.06
C GLY A 62 -14.30 -6.36 -9.75
N GLY A 63 -12.99 -6.55 -9.56
CA GLY A 63 -12.48 -7.23 -8.38
C GLY A 63 -12.71 -8.75 -8.37
N PRO A 64 -12.29 -9.47 -7.34
CA PRO A 64 -11.53 -8.96 -6.18
C PRO A 64 -10.06 -8.62 -6.47
N VAL A 65 -9.55 -8.94 -7.65
CA VAL A 65 -8.16 -8.63 -8.05
C VAL A 65 -8.08 -7.20 -8.55
N LEU A 66 -7.12 -6.45 -8.01
CA LEU A 66 -6.87 -5.07 -8.43
C LEU A 66 -6.32 -5.04 -9.86
N THR A 67 -6.77 -4.05 -10.61
CA THR A 67 -6.32 -3.76 -11.98
C THR A 67 -6.10 -2.26 -12.14
N ASP A 68 -5.49 -1.86 -13.26
CA ASP A 68 -5.27 -0.44 -13.54
C ASP A 68 -6.59 0.33 -13.57
N GLY A 69 -6.63 1.43 -12.82
CA GLY A 69 -7.79 2.33 -12.77
C GLY A 69 -9.01 1.82 -11.99
N ILE A 70 -8.96 0.65 -11.37
CA ILE A 70 -10.12 0.12 -10.63
C ILE A 70 -10.44 0.97 -9.41
N HIS A 71 -11.74 1.14 -9.13
CA HIS A 71 -12.24 1.75 -7.91
C HIS A 71 -12.61 0.67 -6.90
N PHE A 72 -12.22 0.86 -5.66
CA PHE A 72 -12.59 -0.03 -4.56
C PHE A 72 -12.77 0.76 -3.27
N SER A 73 -13.30 0.13 -2.26
CA SER A 73 -13.44 0.71 -0.93
C SER A 73 -12.98 -0.29 0.12
N PHE A 74 -12.49 0.19 1.23
CA PHE A 74 -12.09 -0.64 2.36
C PHE A 74 -12.04 0.15 3.65
N GLY A 75 -12.36 -0.52 4.76
CA GLY A 75 -12.17 0.01 6.10
C GLY A 75 -10.78 -0.32 6.64
N THR A 76 -10.16 0.61 7.35
CA THR A 76 -8.86 0.43 7.96
C THR A 76 -8.68 1.39 9.13
N PHE A 77 -7.91 1.01 10.14
CA PHE A 77 -7.60 1.83 11.34
C PHE A 77 -8.83 2.42 12.04
N GLY A 78 -9.99 1.75 11.97
CA GLY A 78 -11.23 2.24 12.57
C GLY A 78 -11.88 3.43 11.86
N PHE A 79 -11.32 3.89 10.74
CA PHE A 79 -11.97 4.88 9.89
C PHE A 79 -13.16 4.28 9.16
N PRO A 80 -14.17 5.10 8.81
CA PRO A 80 -15.17 4.68 7.83
C PRO A 80 -14.50 4.21 6.53
N PRO A 81 -15.17 3.36 5.72
CA PRO A 81 -14.59 2.89 4.46
C PRO A 81 -14.09 4.04 3.60
N LEU A 82 -12.86 3.90 3.11
CA LEU A 82 -12.20 4.88 2.25
C LEU A 82 -12.55 4.60 0.79
N ASP A 83 -12.75 5.66 0.01
CA ASP A 83 -12.86 5.57 -1.44
C ASP A 83 -11.47 5.46 -2.06
N ALA A 84 -11.16 4.33 -2.65
CA ALA A 84 -9.85 4.05 -3.23
C ALA A 84 -9.90 3.94 -4.76
N HIS A 85 -8.81 4.36 -5.38
CA HIS A 85 -8.66 4.35 -6.83
C HIS A 85 -7.21 4.00 -7.19
N VAL A 86 -7.01 2.90 -7.93
CA VAL A 86 -5.69 2.50 -8.41
C VAL A 86 -5.24 3.50 -9.47
N VAL A 87 -4.10 4.15 -9.23
CA VAL A 87 -3.53 5.19 -10.10
C VAL A 87 -2.22 4.77 -10.76
N GLU A 88 -1.59 3.72 -10.28
CA GLU A 88 -0.41 3.11 -10.90
C GLU A 88 -0.53 1.59 -10.79
N PHE A 89 -0.32 0.89 -11.90
CA PHE A 89 -0.39 -0.56 -11.96
C PHE A 89 0.59 -1.11 -12.99
N GLN A 90 1.65 -1.76 -12.51
CA GLN A 90 2.65 -2.39 -13.37
C GLN A 90 3.01 -3.76 -12.79
N VAL A 91 2.67 -4.83 -13.54
CA VAL A 91 2.98 -6.20 -13.14
C VAL A 91 4.49 -6.41 -13.16
N PRO A 92 5.09 -7.06 -12.15
CA PRO A 92 6.52 -7.36 -12.17
C PRO A 92 6.86 -8.33 -13.30
N ALA A 93 8.00 -8.07 -13.93
CA ALA A 93 8.57 -8.92 -14.97
C ALA A 93 10.09 -8.92 -14.82
N GLU A 94 10.80 -9.66 -15.69
CA GLU A 94 12.26 -9.62 -15.73
C GLU A 94 12.73 -8.17 -15.94
N ASP A 95 13.62 -7.70 -15.07
CA ASP A 95 14.19 -6.34 -15.06
C ASP A 95 13.15 -5.21 -14.90
N THR A 96 11.91 -5.55 -14.51
CA THR A 96 10.83 -4.58 -14.33
C THR A 96 10.19 -4.77 -12.97
N PRO A 97 10.22 -3.75 -12.08
CA PRO A 97 9.57 -3.87 -10.78
C PRO A 97 8.04 -3.88 -10.92
N GLY A 98 7.37 -4.57 -10.02
CA GLY A 98 5.94 -4.41 -9.80
C GLY A 98 5.68 -3.07 -9.10
N ARG A 99 4.68 -2.33 -9.57
CA ARG A 99 4.26 -1.04 -9.02
C ARG A 99 2.76 -1.01 -8.85
N LEU A 100 2.31 -0.75 -7.64
CA LEU A 100 0.90 -0.60 -7.32
C LEU A 100 0.75 0.62 -6.42
N SER A 101 -0.04 1.58 -6.84
CA SER A 101 -0.40 2.72 -5.99
C SER A 101 -1.87 3.02 -6.10
N TRP A 102 -2.48 3.39 -5.00
CA TRP A 102 -3.85 3.88 -4.99
C TRP A 102 -3.99 5.13 -4.14
N THR A 103 -4.90 6.01 -4.56
CA THR A 103 -5.40 7.05 -3.68
C THR A 103 -6.50 6.46 -2.82
N ALA A 104 -6.62 6.94 -1.58
CA ALA A 104 -7.72 6.58 -0.68
C ALA A 104 -8.20 7.83 0.03
N LYS A 105 -9.52 8.06 0.03
CA LYS A 105 -10.10 9.30 0.53
C LYS A 105 -11.23 9.04 1.51
N GLN A 106 -11.22 9.79 2.61
CA GLN A 106 -12.36 9.99 3.48
C GLN A 106 -12.93 11.39 3.23
N HIS A 107 -14.18 11.45 2.84
CA HIS A 107 -14.88 12.71 2.63
C HIS A 107 -15.48 13.22 3.94
N GLY A 108 -15.85 14.49 4.00
CA GLY A 108 -16.48 15.09 5.16
C GLY A 108 -16.00 16.50 5.45
N THR A 109 -16.14 16.91 6.70
CA THR A 109 -15.67 18.22 7.18
C THR A 109 -14.14 18.31 7.15
N PRO A 110 -13.55 19.51 7.28
CA PRO A 110 -12.09 19.64 7.38
C PRO A 110 -11.45 18.79 8.49
N GLU A 111 -12.18 18.53 9.56
CA GLU A 111 -11.72 17.69 10.68
C GLU A 111 -11.73 16.21 10.37
N GLU A 112 -12.53 15.78 9.39
CA GLU A 112 -12.73 14.37 9.02
C GLU A 112 -11.97 13.97 7.76
N ARG A 113 -11.72 14.93 6.87
CA ARG A 113 -11.14 14.62 5.55
C ARG A 113 -9.75 14.03 5.65
N LEU A 114 -9.58 12.97 4.88
CA LEU A 114 -8.29 12.28 4.70
C LEU A 114 -8.06 12.04 3.20
N ASP A 115 -6.86 12.33 2.73
CA ASP A 115 -6.44 12.10 1.36
C ASP A 115 -5.07 11.43 1.37
N VAL A 116 -5.00 10.23 0.82
CA VAL A 116 -3.86 9.33 0.96
C VAL A 116 -3.40 8.84 -0.39
N LEU A 117 -2.09 8.72 -0.59
CA LEU A 117 -1.53 7.83 -1.60
C LEU A 117 -0.73 6.73 -0.90
N HIS A 118 -1.13 5.48 -1.12
CA HIS A 118 -0.43 4.29 -0.66
C HIS A 118 0.24 3.61 -1.85
N ALA A 119 1.54 3.43 -1.77
CA ALA A 119 2.35 2.92 -2.87
C ALA A 119 3.14 1.67 -2.46
N TRP A 120 3.20 0.71 -3.38
CA TRP A 120 3.96 -0.54 -3.27
C TRP A 120 4.92 -0.68 -4.44
N LEU A 121 6.13 -1.11 -4.14
CA LEU A 121 7.14 -1.50 -5.12
C LEU A 121 7.65 -2.90 -4.76
N VAL A 122 7.59 -3.81 -5.72
CA VAL A 122 7.99 -5.21 -5.54
C VAL A 122 8.98 -5.57 -6.64
N GLU A 123 10.22 -5.91 -6.27
CA GLU A 123 11.25 -6.20 -7.27
C GLU A 123 12.13 -7.37 -6.89
N ASP A 124 12.48 -8.18 -7.89
CA ASP A 124 13.47 -9.22 -7.73
C ASP A 124 14.87 -8.61 -7.60
N LEU A 125 15.64 -9.17 -6.68
CA LEU A 125 17.04 -8.83 -6.48
C LEU A 125 17.94 -10.04 -6.82
N PRO A 126 19.21 -9.80 -7.16
CA PRO A 126 20.17 -10.91 -7.39
C PRO A 126 20.23 -11.86 -6.20
N GLY A 127 20.42 -13.14 -6.48
CA GLY A 127 20.58 -14.17 -5.46
C GLY A 127 19.27 -14.74 -4.91
N GLY A 128 18.19 -14.71 -5.69
CA GLY A 128 16.91 -15.32 -5.30
C GLY A 128 16.23 -14.60 -4.15
N ARG A 129 16.27 -13.28 -4.14
CA ARG A 129 15.65 -12.42 -3.12
C ARG A 129 14.64 -11.50 -3.76
N VAL A 130 13.67 -11.06 -2.98
CA VAL A 130 12.71 -10.04 -3.34
C VAL A 130 12.80 -8.85 -2.37
N ARG A 131 12.72 -7.65 -2.92
CA ARG A 131 12.57 -6.42 -2.14
C ARG A 131 11.13 -5.95 -2.25
N VAL A 132 10.52 -5.66 -1.10
CA VAL A 132 9.18 -5.07 -1.02
C VAL A 132 9.27 -3.78 -0.24
N LEU A 133 8.90 -2.69 -0.88
CA LEU A 133 8.82 -1.34 -0.30
C LEU A 133 7.37 -0.89 -0.32
N THR A 134 6.87 -0.41 0.81
CA THR A 134 5.59 0.26 0.88
C THR A 134 5.72 1.59 1.58
N GLN A 135 5.16 2.63 0.97
CA GLN A 135 5.20 4.00 1.49
C GLN A 135 3.84 4.64 1.36
N GLU A 136 3.53 5.51 2.30
CA GLU A 136 2.25 6.22 2.29
C GLU A 136 2.44 7.68 2.69
N THR A 137 1.88 8.58 1.89
CA THR A 137 1.71 10.00 2.22
C THR A 137 0.25 10.23 2.55
N GLN A 138 -0.02 10.86 3.68
CA GLN A 138 -1.36 11.18 4.15
C GLN A 138 -1.51 12.69 4.34
N ILE A 139 -2.65 13.23 3.91
CA ILE A 139 -2.99 14.66 3.97
C ILE A 139 -4.32 14.80 4.71
N GLY A 140 -4.37 15.68 5.70
CA GLY A 140 -5.56 16.00 6.46
C GLY A 140 -5.32 16.02 7.96
N ARG A 141 -6.28 16.56 8.71
CA ARG A 141 -6.20 16.66 10.18
C ARG A 141 -6.08 15.29 10.87
N PRO A 142 -6.84 14.25 10.44
CA PRO A 142 -6.64 12.91 11.00
C PRO A 142 -5.21 12.39 10.83
N ALA A 143 -4.59 12.66 9.68
CA ALA A 143 -3.20 12.29 9.42
C ALA A 143 -2.23 13.03 10.33
N ALA A 144 -2.42 14.34 10.52
CA ALA A 144 -1.61 15.15 11.43
C ALA A 144 -1.70 14.63 12.87
N ALA A 145 -2.87 14.20 13.31
CA ALA A 145 -3.04 13.61 14.63
C ALA A 145 -2.25 12.30 14.76
N LEU A 146 -2.33 11.40 13.78
CA LEU A 146 -1.57 10.15 13.77
C LEU A 146 -0.06 10.40 13.81
N ALA A 147 0.42 11.42 13.12
CA ALA A 147 1.85 11.76 13.07
C ALA A 147 2.42 12.19 14.44
N THR A 148 1.59 12.61 15.37
CA THR A 148 2.00 12.98 16.73
C THR A 148 2.12 11.79 17.68
N GLU A 149 1.52 10.66 17.34
CA GLU A 149 1.56 9.47 18.19
C GLU A 149 2.93 8.78 18.14
N ARG A 150 3.31 8.18 19.26
CA ARG A 150 4.56 7.41 19.37
C ARG A 150 4.28 6.06 20.04
N PRO A 151 4.44 4.93 19.33
CA PRO A 151 4.85 4.84 17.93
C PRO A 151 3.76 5.36 16.98
N ASN A 152 4.17 5.75 15.75
CA ASN A 152 3.22 6.16 14.71
C ASN A 152 2.37 4.93 14.30
N PRO A 153 1.02 4.98 14.46
CA PRO A 153 0.17 3.82 14.20
C PRO A 153 0.22 3.33 12.76
N MET A 154 0.43 4.25 11.80
CA MET A 154 0.53 3.88 10.38
C MET A 154 1.81 3.12 10.09
N LEU A 155 2.92 3.50 10.71
CA LEU A 155 4.19 2.77 10.57
C LEU A 155 4.05 1.33 11.06
N ASN A 156 3.47 1.14 12.24
CA ASN A 156 3.28 -0.19 12.81
C ASN A 156 2.22 -1.00 12.04
N GLY A 157 1.14 -0.38 11.62
CA GLY A 157 0.09 -1.03 10.84
C GLY A 157 0.60 -1.52 9.49
N HIS A 158 1.35 -0.70 8.78
CA HIS A 158 1.94 -1.09 7.49
C HIS A 158 3.04 -2.13 7.65
N GLN A 159 3.77 -2.13 8.76
CA GLN A 159 4.71 -3.23 9.04
C GLN A 159 3.96 -4.55 9.22
N ALA A 160 2.85 -4.56 9.92
CA ALA A 160 2.01 -5.75 10.07
C ALA A 160 1.47 -6.23 8.71
N TRP A 161 1.07 -5.31 7.84
CA TRP A 161 0.63 -5.66 6.48
C TRP A 161 1.76 -6.31 5.69
N LEU A 162 2.93 -5.69 5.70
CA LEU A 162 4.11 -6.18 5.01
C LEU A 162 4.51 -7.58 5.50
N ASP A 163 4.57 -7.78 6.82
CA ASP A 163 4.90 -9.07 7.42
C ASP A 163 3.87 -10.15 7.04
N GLY A 164 2.59 -9.82 7.09
CA GLY A 164 1.51 -10.72 6.69
C GLY A 164 1.56 -11.08 5.21
N LEU A 165 1.82 -10.11 4.35
CA LEU A 165 1.98 -10.30 2.91
C LEU A 165 3.13 -11.26 2.59
N ILE A 166 4.27 -11.09 3.23
CA ILE A 166 5.44 -11.96 3.04
C ILE A 166 5.12 -13.39 3.52
N GLY A 167 4.46 -13.53 4.68
CA GLY A 167 4.01 -14.83 5.18
C GLY A 167 3.05 -15.54 4.20
N ALA A 168 2.09 -14.81 3.65
CA ALA A 168 1.15 -15.34 2.66
C ALA A 168 1.83 -15.72 1.34
N ALA A 169 2.82 -14.96 0.90
CA ALA A 169 3.57 -15.24 -0.33
C ALA A 169 4.43 -16.50 -0.22
N ALA A 170 4.82 -16.88 0.99
CA ALA A 170 5.63 -18.09 1.26
C ALA A 170 4.81 -19.39 1.31
N GLU A 171 3.47 -19.33 1.29
CA GLU A 171 2.58 -20.50 1.33
C GLU A 171 2.46 -21.23 -0.02
#